data_ac037b360cc02eba6279fb8a57f161b6
#
_entry.id   ac037b360cc02eba6279fb8a57f161b6
#
_cell.length_a   1.000
_cell.length_b   1.000
_cell.length_c   1.000
_cell.angle_alpha   90.00
_cell.angle_beta   90.00
_cell.angle_gamma   90.00
#
_symmetry.space_group_name_H-M   'P 1'
#
loop_
_entity.id
_entity.type
_entity.pdbx_description
1 polymer ?
#
loop_
_entity_poly.entity_id
_entity_poly.type
_entity_poly.pdbx_seq_one_letter_code
_entity_poly.pdbx_strand_id
1 'polypeptide(L)'
;MNSLRPLTRYDAVAMSLHWVIALLILLDFALAMSFSQFDPGDVLYLPSAYDLHMAVGMCVLGLSVARVIWRLTHRRPPLPDMALPLRWLACASHFLLYVFMVLAPVSGWLVLSLRHQVTSVFGLFRWAWPSLPAIAHMARPERAFWHDHLLPLHVQISYVGMCLVALHVTAALYHHFVRRDGVLVRMLPLRTLRRGKHSPAGERTTTPLTPESPS
;
A
#
# COMPACT_ATOMS: atom_id res chain seq x y z
N MET A 1 -11.43 28.05 22.12
CA MET A 1 -10.94 26.68 22.05
C MET A 1 -11.56 25.99 20.83
N ASN A 2 -10.81 25.89 19.73
CA ASN A 2 -11.30 25.22 18.51
C ASN A 2 -11.38 23.72 18.76
N SER A 3 -12.57 23.18 18.95
CA SER A 3 -12.82 21.75 18.98
C SER A 3 -12.56 21.17 17.59
N LEU A 4 -11.34 20.63 17.40
CA LEU A 4 -10.99 19.91 16.18
C LEU A 4 -11.95 18.72 16.06
N ARG A 5 -12.85 18.74 15.09
CA ARG A 5 -13.70 17.59 14.78
C ARG A 5 -12.82 16.36 14.52
N PRO A 6 -13.12 15.20 15.11
CA PRO A 6 -12.34 13.99 14.86
C PRO A 6 -12.37 13.64 13.38
N LEU A 7 -11.20 13.31 12.82
CA LEU A 7 -11.07 12.89 11.42
C LEU A 7 -11.84 11.57 11.24
N THR A 8 -12.80 11.57 10.34
CA THR A 8 -13.60 10.35 10.03
C THR A 8 -13.02 9.52 8.91
N ARG A 9 -12.14 10.08 8.08
CA ARG A 9 -11.52 9.45 6.90
C ARG A 9 -10.03 9.81 6.81
N TYR A 10 -9.28 8.98 6.10
CA TYR A 10 -7.90 9.31 5.71
C TYR A 10 -7.90 10.41 4.64
N ASP A 11 -6.79 11.15 4.54
CA ASP A 11 -6.58 12.12 3.49
C ASP A 11 -6.36 11.44 2.11
N ALA A 12 -6.50 12.22 1.03
CA ALA A 12 -6.43 11.70 -0.33
C ALA A 12 -5.05 11.10 -0.66
N VAL A 13 -3.96 11.69 -0.12
CA VAL A 13 -2.60 11.21 -0.37
C VAL A 13 -2.39 9.85 0.30
N ALA A 14 -2.79 9.70 1.57
CA ALA A 14 -2.71 8.42 2.28
C ALA A 14 -3.50 7.32 1.59
N MET A 15 -4.70 7.64 1.08
CA MET A 15 -5.52 6.69 0.32
C MET A 15 -4.88 6.32 -1.02
N SER A 16 -4.40 7.30 -1.78
CA SER A 16 -3.76 7.05 -3.09
C SER A 16 -2.50 6.21 -2.93
N LEU A 17 -1.61 6.57 -2.00
CA LEU A 17 -0.42 5.77 -1.70
C LEU A 17 -0.78 4.34 -1.28
N HIS A 18 -1.86 4.17 -0.49
CA HIS A 18 -2.30 2.83 -0.10
C HIS A 18 -2.67 1.97 -1.31
N TRP A 19 -3.57 2.46 -2.15
CA TRP A 19 -4.10 1.67 -3.25
C TRP A 19 -3.08 1.44 -4.35
N VAL A 20 -2.25 2.46 -4.66
CA VAL A 20 -1.15 2.29 -5.63
C VAL A 20 -0.17 1.23 -5.15
N ILE A 21 0.28 1.29 -3.89
CA ILE A 21 1.20 0.28 -3.33
C ILE A 21 0.54 -1.10 -3.30
N ALA A 22 -0.73 -1.20 -2.90
CA ALA A 22 -1.44 -2.48 -2.85
C ALA A 22 -1.52 -3.14 -4.24
N LEU A 23 -1.86 -2.37 -5.28
CA LEU A 23 -1.90 -2.86 -6.65
C LEU A 23 -0.51 -3.27 -7.17
N LEU A 24 0.53 -2.47 -6.88
CA LEU A 24 1.89 -2.79 -7.27
C LEU A 24 2.42 -4.05 -6.57
N ILE A 25 2.12 -4.27 -5.29
CA ILE A 25 2.50 -5.51 -4.57
C ILE A 25 1.83 -6.73 -5.20
N LEU A 26 0.53 -6.65 -5.54
CA LEU A 26 -0.17 -7.76 -6.18
C LEU A 26 0.39 -8.04 -7.57
N LEU A 27 0.67 -6.99 -8.35
CA LEU A 27 1.31 -7.12 -9.66
C LEU A 27 2.71 -7.74 -9.54
N ASP A 28 3.51 -7.25 -8.60
CA ASP A 28 4.88 -7.70 -8.39
C ASP A 28 4.95 -9.18 -7.99
N PHE A 29 4.03 -9.62 -7.15
CA PHE A 29 3.90 -11.02 -6.78
C PHE A 29 3.43 -11.89 -7.96
N ALA A 30 2.49 -11.41 -8.78
CA ALA A 30 2.06 -12.10 -9.98
C ALA A 30 3.21 -12.25 -11.00
N LEU A 31 4.03 -11.21 -11.17
CA LEU A 31 5.24 -11.26 -11.99
C LEU A 31 6.23 -12.29 -11.45
N ALA A 32 6.49 -12.28 -10.13
CA ALA A 32 7.37 -13.28 -9.50
C ALA A 32 6.90 -14.71 -9.72
N MET A 33 5.61 -14.97 -9.67
CA MET A 33 5.03 -16.28 -9.98
C MET A 33 5.17 -16.64 -11.46
N SER A 34 5.09 -15.66 -12.37
CA SER A 34 5.13 -15.93 -13.81
C SER A 34 6.52 -16.38 -14.28
N PHE A 35 7.61 -15.72 -13.86
CA PHE A 35 8.94 -16.12 -14.33
C PHE A 35 9.49 -17.39 -13.67
N SER A 36 8.86 -17.86 -12.60
CA SER A 36 9.16 -19.19 -12.04
C SER A 36 8.62 -20.34 -12.88
N GLN A 37 7.73 -20.05 -13.85
CA GLN A 37 7.03 -21.01 -14.70
C GLN A 37 7.61 -21.09 -16.13
N PHE A 38 8.43 -20.10 -16.54
CA PHE A 38 8.96 -20.02 -17.91
C PHE A 38 10.47 -20.31 -17.92
N ASP A 39 10.88 -21.20 -18.81
CA ASP A 39 12.30 -21.44 -19.10
C ASP A 39 12.91 -20.23 -19.85
N PRO A 40 14.21 -19.95 -19.64
CA PRO A 40 14.90 -18.83 -20.30
C PRO A 40 14.92 -18.86 -21.83
N GLY A 41 14.40 -19.92 -22.46
CA GLY A 41 14.34 -20.12 -23.91
C GLY A 41 12.99 -19.82 -24.54
N ASP A 42 11.93 -19.52 -23.78
CA ASP A 42 10.60 -19.29 -24.32
C ASP A 42 10.48 -17.97 -25.09
N VAL A 43 9.91 -18.04 -26.28
CA VAL A 43 9.84 -16.98 -27.33
C VAL A 43 8.99 -15.76 -26.93
N LEU A 44 8.30 -15.78 -25.81
CA LEU A 44 7.54 -14.64 -25.30
C LEU A 44 8.40 -13.77 -24.36
N TYR A 45 9.56 -13.35 -24.83
CA TYR A 45 10.43 -12.39 -24.15
C TYR A 45 9.87 -10.97 -24.31
N LEU A 46 8.76 -10.71 -23.66
CA LEU A 46 8.45 -9.35 -23.18
C LEU A 46 9.59 -8.93 -22.22
N PRO A 47 9.87 -7.60 -22.02
CA PRO A 47 10.91 -7.18 -21.08
C PRO A 47 10.73 -8.04 -19.83
N SER A 48 11.72 -8.87 -19.53
CA SER A 48 11.46 -10.14 -18.84
C SER A 48 10.59 -9.86 -17.62
N ALA A 49 9.58 -10.69 -17.34
CA ALA A 49 8.77 -10.53 -16.13
C ALA A 49 9.66 -10.28 -14.91
N TYR A 50 10.89 -10.78 -14.97
CA TYR A 50 11.97 -10.52 -14.03
C TYR A 50 12.40 -9.04 -14.00
N ASP A 51 12.67 -8.40 -15.15
CA ASP A 51 13.05 -6.98 -15.21
C ASP A 51 11.92 -6.08 -14.70
N LEU A 52 10.69 -6.44 -15.04
CA LEU A 52 9.50 -5.72 -14.60
C LEU A 52 9.28 -5.88 -13.08
N HIS A 53 9.47 -7.10 -12.54
CA HIS A 53 9.47 -7.35 -11.10
C HIS A 53 10.50 -6.48 -10.37
N MET A 54 11.73 -6.40 -10.87
CA MET A 54 12.76 -5.53 -10.26
C MET A 54 12.34 -4.06 -10.27
N ALA A 55 11.82 -3.56 -11.39
CA ALA A 55 11.39 -2.16 -11.52
C ALA A 55 10.19 -1.85 -10.61
N VAL A 56 9.18 -2.72 -10.57
CA VAL A 56 8.00 -2.58 -9.71
C VAL A 56 8.39 -2.66 -8.24
N GLY A 57 9.24 -3.61 -7.85
CA GLY A 57 9.73 -3.74 -6.47
C GLY A 57 10.45 -2.49 -5.98
N MET A 58 11.26 -1.85 -6.82
CA MET A 58 11.90 -0.58 -6.47
C MET A 58 10.89 0.58 -6.37
N CYS A 59 9.86 0.61 -7.21
CA CYS A 59 8.75 1.56 -7.07
C CYS A 59 8.00 1.35 -5.74
N VAL A 60 7.73 0.09 -5.38
CA VAL A 60 7.12 -0.26 -4.09
C VAL A 60 7.97 0.26 -2.93
N LEU A 61 9.30 0.09 -2.98
CA LEU A 61 10.21 0.61 -1.95
C LEU A 61 10.09 2.14 -1.81
N GLY A 62 10.23 2.88 -2.90
CA GLY A 62 10.15 4.34 -2.90
C GLY A 62 8.81 4.85 -2.37
N LEU A 63 7.70 4.29 -2.85
CA LEU A 63 6.35 4.65 -2.41
C LEU A 63 6.10 4.25 -0.96
N SER A 64 6.66 3.12 -0.49
CA SER A 64 6.55 2.69 0.91
C SER A 64 7.26 3.65 1.85
N VAL A 65 8.46 4.11 1.48
CA VAL A 65 9.17 5.14 2.25
C VAL A 65 8.36 6.44 2.30
N ALA A 66 7.83 6.90 1.15
CA ALA A 66 6.97 8.07 1.09
C ALA A 66 5.71 7.90 1.97
N ARG A 67 5.10 6.71 1.97
CA ARG A 67 3.94 6.39 2.81
C ARG A 67 4.29 6.40 4.30
N VAL A 68 5.44 5.86 4.70
CA VAL A 68 5.90 5.91 6.10
C VAL A 68 6.12 7.37 6.54
N ILE A 69 6.81 8.17 5.74
CA ILE A 69 7.03 9.59 6.01
C ILE A 69 5.69 10.31 6.14
N TRP A 70 4.75 10.10 5.18
CA TRP A 70 3.42 10.70 5.23
C TRP A 70 2.67 10.33 6.51
N ARG A 71 2.72 9.05 6.91
CA ARG A 71 2.08 8.55 8.12
C ARG A 71 2.65 9.16 9.41
N LEU A 72 3.94 9.46 9.44
CA LEU A 72 4.62 10.05 10.61
C LEU A 72 4.33 11.55 10.73
N THR A 73 4.11 12.23 9.62
CA THR A 73 3.92 13.70 9.56
C THR A 73 2.46 14.14 9.58
N HIS A 74 1.50 13.24 9.27
CA HIS A 74 0.09 13.58 9.15
C HIS A 74 -0.78 12.85 10.18
N ARG A 75 -1.82 13.53 10.64
CA ARG A 75 -2.79 12.97 11.60
C ARG A 75 -3.63 11.88 10.93
N ARG A 76 -3.88 10.81 11.68
CA ARG A 76 -4.71 9.68 11.26
C ARG A 76 -6.04 9.66 12.00
N PRO A 77 -7.12 9.14 11.40
CA PRO A 77 -8.36 8.87 12.11
C PRO A 77 -8.12 7.89 13.26
N PRO A 78 -8.83 8.06 14.39
CA PRO A 78 -8.76 7.10 15.50
C PRO A 78 -9.27 5.72 15.04
N LEU A 79 -8.72 4.68 15.66
CA LEU A 79 -9.25 3.32 15.48
C LEU A 79 -10.70 3.27 15.98
N PRO A 80 -11.57 2.45 15.36
CA PRO A 80 -12.90 2.18 15.89
C PRO A 80 -12.80 1.61 17.32
N ASP A 81 -13.86 1.80 18.10
CA ASP A 81 -13.96 1.15 19.40
C ASP A 81 -13.98 -0.36 19.24
N MET A 82 -12.99 -1.02 19.80
CA MET A 82 -12.82 -2.47 19.77
C MET A 82 -12.13 -2.96 21.03
N ALA A 83 -12.33 -4.25 21.35
CA ALA A 83 -11.67 -4.90 22.49
C ALA A 83 -10.14 -4.78 22.38
N LEU A 84 -9.47 -4.60 23.50
CA LEU A 84 -8.02 -4.42 23.60
C LEU A 84 -7.21 -5.47 22.80
N PRO A 85 -7.50 -6.79 22.86
CA PRO A 85 -6.76 -7.79 22.09
C PRO A 85 -6.88 -7.57 20.57
N LEU A 86 -8.05 -7.22 20.07
CA LEU A 86 -8.26 -6.94 18.64
C LEU A 86 -7.54 -5.67 18.19
N ARG A 87 -7.48 -4.67 19.06
CA ARG A 87 -6.71 -3.44 18.79
C ARG A 87 -5.21 -3.73 18.67
N TRP A 88 -4.66 -4.54 19.57
CA TRP A 88 -3.26 -4.97 19.49
C TRP A 88 -2.98 -5.77 18.23
N LEU A 89 -3.84 -6.72 17.88
CA LEU A 89 -3.72 -7.51 16.65
C LEU A 89 -3.75 -6.62 15.41
N ALA A 90 -4.65 -5.64 15.34
CA ALA A 90 -4.72 -4.67 14.25
C ALA A 90 -3.44 -3.81 14.16
N CYS A 91 -2.91 -3.36 15.29
CA CYS A 91 -1.66 -2.59 15.31
C CYS A 91 -0.46 -3.44 14.87
N ALA A 92 -0.37 -4.68 15.36
CA ALA A 92 0.71 -5.60 15.03
C ALA A 92 0.69 -5.98 13.54
N SER A 93 -0.48 -6.31 12.98
CA SER A 93 -0.61 -6.64 11.56
C SER A 93 -0.22 -5.47 10.66
N HIS A 94 -0.63 -4.24 10.98
CA HIS A 94 -0.19 -3.07 10.23
C HIS A 94 1.32 -2.81 10.35
N PHE A 95 1.89 -2.99 11.54
CA PHE A 95 3.33 -2.86 11.73
C PHE A 95 4.09 -3.89 10.87
N LEU A 96 3.69 -5.16 10.90
CA LEU A 96 4.29 -6.23 10.10
C LEU A 96 4.16 -5.96 8.59
N LEU A 97 3.03 -5.42 8.13
CA LEU A 97 2.88 -5.00 6.74
C LEU A 97 3.85 -3.89 6.36
N TYR A 98 4.09 -2.89 7.23
CA TYR A 98 5.11 -1.87 6.97
C TYR A 98 6.52 -2.45 6.93
N VAL A 99 6.84 -3.37 7.83
CA VAL A 99 8.12 -4.11 7.79
C VAL A 99 8.26 -4.87 6.49
N PHE A 100 7.24 -5.61 6.07
CA PHE A 100 7.23 -6.34 4.80
C PHE A 100 7.43 -5.43 3.60
N MET A 101 6.70 -4.31 3.51
CA MET A 101 6.77 -3.36 2.40
C MET A 101 8.16 -2.76 2.19
N VAL A 102 9.00 -2.73 3.22
CA VAL A 102 10.39 -2.27 3.14
C VAL A 102 11.35 -3.44 2.99
N LEU A 103 11.19 -4.48 3.79
CA LEU A 103 12.13 -5.59 3.87
C LEU A 103 12.17 -6.43 2.59
N ALA A 104 11.01 -6.68 1.97
CA ALA A 104 10.94 -7.47 0.74
C ALA A 104 11.69 -6.79 -0.42
N PRO A 105 11.41 -5.54 -0.82
CA PRO A 105 12.16 -4.94 -1.91
C PRO A 105 13.63 -4.65 -1.56
N VAL A 106 13.98 -4.37 -0.30
CA VAL A 106 15.38 -4.22 0.12
C VAL A 106 16.14 -5.54 -0.02
N SER A 107 15.56 -6.66 0.40
CA SER A 107 16.19 -7.98 0.22
C SER A 107 16.37 -8.34 -1.26
N GLY A 108 15.37 -8.03 -2.11
CA GLY A 108 15.49 -8.20 -3.57
C GLY A 108 16.58 -7.33 -4.19
N TRP A 109 16.67 -6.06 -3.76
CA TRP A 109 17.75 -5.17 -4.19
C TRP A 109 19.15 -5.68 -3.79
N LEU A 110 19.29 -6.25 -2.59
CA LEU A 110 20.54 -6.90 -2.17
C LEU A 110 20.90 -8.07 -3.07
N VAL A 111 19.95 -8.95 -3.38
CA VAL A 111 20.15 -10.08 -4.31
C VAL A 111 20.59 -9.57 -5.69
N LEU A 112 19.93 -8.53 -6.22
CA LEU A 112 20.27 -7.92 -7.50
C LEU A 112 21.68 -7.30 -7.48
N SER A 113 22.07 -6.65 -6.40
CA SER A 113 23.40 -6.03 -6.21
C SER A 113 24.51 -7.05 -6.24
N LEU A 114 24.32 -8.27 -5.70
CA LEU A 114 25.28 -9.35 -5.73
C LEU A 114 25.56 -9.88 -7.14
N ARG A 115 24.60 -9.76 -8.05
CA ARG A 115 24.73 -10.19 -9.45
C ARG A 115 25.35 -9.13 -10.37
N HIS A 116 25.45 -7.86 -9.94
CA HIS A 116 25.85 -6.72 -10.78
C HIS A 116 25.05 -6.64 -12.10
N GLN A 117 23.78 -6.98 -12.05
CA GLN A 117 22.96 -7.02 -13.25
C GLN A 117 22.47 -5.63 -13.64
N VAL A 118 22.47 -5.40 -14.96
CA VAL A 118 21.80 -4.28 -15.58
C VAL A 118 20.44 -4.75 -16.03
N THR A 119 19.37 -4.18 -15.47
CA THR A 119 17.99 -4.55 -15.79
C THR A 119 17.33 -3.51 -16.67
N SER A 120 16.31 -3.90 -17.38
CA SER A 120 15.48 -2.97 -18.15
C SER A 120 14.41 -2.38 -17.21
N VAL A 121 14.37 -1.06 -17.12
CA VAL A 121 13.35 -0.35 -16.35
C VAL A 121 12.14 -0.11 -17.24
N PHE A 122 11.07 -0.87 -17.00
CA PHE A 122 9.81 -0.84 -17.78
C PHE A 122 9.97 -0.97 -19.31
N GLY A 123 11.05 -1.59 -19.77
CA GLY A 123 11.35 -1.68 -21.20
C GLY A 123 11.82 -0.37 -21.86
N LEU A 124 11.93 0.73 -21.10
CA LEU A 124 12.27 2.05 -21.63
C LEU A 124 13.77 2.28 -21.74
N PHE A 125 14.53 1.86 -20.75
CA PHE A 125 15.99 2.03 -20.71
C PHE A 125 16.62 0.97 -19.80
N ARG A 126 17.92 0.74 -20.00
CA ARG A 126 18.70 -0.16 -19.15
C ARG A 126 19.33 0.63 -18.01
N TRP A 127 19.23 0.11 -16.80
CA TRP A 127 19.72 0.74 -15.59
C TRP A 127 20.57 -0.23 -14.77
N ALA A 128 21.75 0.22 -14.37
CA ALA A 128 22.57 -0.48 -13.39
C ALA A 128 22.17 0.05 -12.00
N TRP A 129 21.46 -0.78 -11.25
CA TRP A 129 21.05 -0.41 -9.90
C TRP A 129 22.26 -0.20 -9.00
N PRO A 130 22.27 0.85 -8.16
CA PRO A 130 23.38 1.09 -7.24
C PRO A 130 23.62 -0.13 -6.37
N SER A 131 24.85 -0.60 -6.32
CA SER A 131 25.27 -1.64 -5.37
C SER A 131 25.88 -0.99 -4.13
N LEU A 132 25.74 -1.67 -2.98
CA LEU A 132 26.44 -1.23 -1.77
C LEU A 132 27.96 -1.32 -1.99
N PRO A 133 28.75 -0.33 -1.52
CA PRO A 133 30.21 -0.37 -1.67
C PRO A 133 30.85 -1.67 -1.16
N ALA A 134 30.33 -2.20 -0.05
CA ALA A 134 30.79 -3.49 0.49
C ALA A 134 30.62 -4.65 -0.51
N ILE A 135 29.50 -4.67 -1.26
CA ILE A 135 29.23 -5.70 -2.27
C ILE A 135 30.10 -5.50 -3.52
N ALA A 136 30.35 -4.24 -3.91
CA ALA A 136 31.14 -3.91 -5.09
C ALA A 136 32.57 -4.46 -5.00
N HIS A 137 33.12 -4.59 -3.81
CA HIS A 137 34.49 -5.07 -3.54
C HIS A 137 34.58 -6.56 -3.23
N MET A 138 33.43 -7.27 -3.12
CA MET A 138 33.40 -8.71 -2.82
C MET A 138 33.96 -9.54 -3.97
N ALA A 139 34.72 -10.59 -3.64
CA ALA A 139 35.15 -11.60 -4.62
C ALA A 139 33.97 -12.41 -5.17
N ARG A 140 34.09 -12.93 -6.39
CA ARG A 140 33.03 -13.76 -7.02
C ARG A 140 32.49 -14.89 -6.15
N PRO A 141 33.34 -15.74 -5.51
CA PRO A 141 32.84 -16.84 -4.68
C PRO A 141 32.07 -16.36 -3.46
N GLU A 142 32.50 -15.25 -2.86
CA GLU A 142 31.81 -14.66 -1.72
C GLU A 142 30.42 -14.12 -2.12
N ARG A 143 30.31 -13.44 -3.27
CA ARG A 143 29.02 -12.98 -3.82
C ARG A 143 28.08 -14.14 -4.14
N ALA A 144 28.59 -15.23 -4.69
CA ALA A 144 27.80 -16.42 -4.94
C ALA A 144 27.25 -17.01 -3.64
N PHE A 145 28.09 -17.13 -2.61
CA PHE A 145 27.66 -17.58 -1.29
C PHE A 145 26.51 -16.74 -0.73
N TRP A 146 26.67 -15.42 -0.70
CA TRP A 146 25.62 -14.53 -0.21
C TRP A 146 24.35 -14.54 -1.06
N HIS A 147 24.48 -14.65 -2.39
CA HIS A 147 23.33 -14.79 -3.28
C HIS A 147 22.51 -16.03 -2.95
N ASP A 148 23.16 -17.18 -2.76
CA ASP A 148 22.50 -18.46 -2.49
C ASP A 148 21.77 -18.49 -1.13
N HIS A 149 22.15 -17.59 -0.22
CA HIS A 149 21.49 -17.43 1.08
C HIS A 149 20.40 -16.34 1.05
N LEU A 150 20.65 -15.21 0.37
CA LEU A 150 19.72 -14.09 0.35
C LEU A 150 18.53 -14.30 -0.59
N LEU A 151 18.70 -15.02 -1.70
CA LEU A 151 17.60 -15.30 -2.61
C LEU A 151 16.49 -16.14 -1.94
N PRO A 152 16.77 -17.27 -1.28
CA PRO A 152 15.73 -18.00 -0.54
C PRO A 152 15.10 -17.18 0.57
N LEU A 153 15.88 -16.35 1.26
CA LEU A 153 15.36 -15.45 2.28
C LEU A 153 14.38 -14.42 1.70
N HIS A 154 14.71 -13.79 0.55
CA HIS A 154 13.81 -12.89 -0.16
C HIS A 154 12.50 -13.60 -0.53
N VAL A 155 12.57 -14.81 -1.05
CA VAL A 155 11.41 -15.62 -1.40
C VAL A 155 10.54 -15.92 -0.16
N GLN A 156 11.15 -16.31 0.96
CA GLN A 156 10.44 -16.58 2.21
C GLN A 156 9.76 -15.32 2.76
N ILE A 157 10.46 -14.18 2.77
CA ILE A 157 9.89 -12.87 3.18
C ILE A 157 8.67 -12.56 2.31
N SER A 158 8.76 -12.80 1.00
CA SER A 158 7.68 -12.52 0.05
C SER A 158 6.45 -13.39 0.31
N TYR A 159 6.59 -14.69 0.56
CA TYR A 159 5.48 -15.57 0.90
C TYR A 159 4.83 -15.20 2.24
N VAL A 160 5.64 -14.93 3.28
CA VAL A 160 5.12 -14.47 4.58
C VAL A 160 4.36 -13.15 4.41
N GLY A 161 4.92 -12.22 3.62
CA GLY A 161 4.28 -10.94 3.32
C GLY A 161 2.94 -11.12 2.60
N MET A 162 2.85 -12.03 1.62
CA MET A 162 1.59 -12.32 0.94
C MET A 162 0.55 -12.94 1.86
N CYS A 163 0.94 -13.79 2.80
CA CYS A 163 0.04 -14.27 3.84
C CYS A 163 -0.49 -13.12 4.72
N LEU A 164 0.37 -12.15 5.08
CA LEU A 164 -0.04 -10.95 5.82
C LEU A 164 -1.00 -10.08 4.99
N VAL A 165 -0.75 -9.91 3.70
CA VAL A 165 -1.66 -9.18 2.79
C VAL A 165 -3.00 -9.89 2.69
N ALA A 166 -3.02 -11.20 2.50
CA ALA A 166 -4.26 -12.00 2.45
C ALA A 166 -5.07 -11.87 3.75
N LEU A 167 -4.40 -11.96 4.90
CA LEU A 167 -5.03 -11.77 6.22
C LEU A 167 -5.59 -10.34 6.36
N HIS A 168 -4.84 -9.33 5.94
CA HIS A 168 -5.28 -7.93 5.98
C HIS A 168 -6.51 -7.68 5.12
N VAL A 169 -6.53 -8.20 3.88
CA VAL A 169 -7.68 -8.09 2.98
C VAL A 169 -8.89 -8.82 3.57
N THR A 170 -8.71 -10.05 4.06
CA THR A 170 -9.78 -10.84 4.68
C THR A 170 -10.36 -10.12 5.90
N ALA A 171 -9.51 -9.55 6.76
CA ALA A 171 -9.96 -8.75 7.90
C ALA A 171 -10.75 -7.51 7.45
N ALA A 172 -10.28 -6.78 6.43
CA ALA A 172 -10.99 -5.62 5.89
C ALA A 172 -12.37 -5.99 5.32
N LEU A 173 -12.47 -7.11 4.59
CA LEU A 173 -13.74 -7.63 4.07
C LEU A 173 -14.66 -8.10 5.19
N TYR A 174 -14.14 -8.79 6.20
CA TYR A 174 -14.91 -9.18 7.39
C TYR A 174 -15.50 -7.95 8.11
N HIS A 175 -14.71 -6.91 8.32
CA HIS A 175 -15.17 -5.64 8.89
C HIS A 175 -16.26 -4.99 8.04
N HIS A 176 -16.13 -5.06 6.71
CA HIS A 176 -17.09 -4.45 5.79
C HIS A 176 -18.43 -5.21 5.73
N PHE A 177 -18.40 -6.53 5.52
CA PHE A 177 -19.59 -7.33 5.26
C PHE A 177 -20.27 -7.85 6.53
N VAL A 178 -19.45 -8.24 7.54
CA VAL A 178 -19.98 -8.87 8.77
C VAL A 178 -20.17 -7.83 9.87
N ARG A 179 -19.14 -7.07 10.22
CA ARG A 179 -19.19 -6.07 11.29
C ARG A 179 -19.85 -4.76 10.87
N ARG A 180 -19.80 -4.43 9.59
CA ARG A 180 -20.38 -3.20 9.01
C ARG A 180 -19.92 -1.91 9.69
N ASP A 181 -18.69 -1.87 10.20
CA ASP A 181 -18.14 -0.77 10.99
C ASP A 181 -17.45 0.34 10.15
N GLY A 182 -17.50 0.23 8.83
CA GLY A 182 -17.02 1.25 7.90
C GLY A 182 -15.50 1.38 7.79
N VAL A 183 -14.70 0.46 8.36
CA VAL A 183 -13.22 0.49 8.31
C VAL A 183 -12.72 0.58 6.88
N LEU A 184 -13.22 -0.28 5.97
CA LEU A 184 -12.87 -0.27 4.56
C LEU A 184 -13.25 1.04 3.87
N VAL A 185 -14.43 1.57 4.15
CA VAL A 185 -14.96 2.80 3.53
C VAL A 185 -14.09 4.03 3.85
N ARG A 186 -13.41 4.04 5.00
CA ARG A 186 -12.48 5.12 5.38
C ARG A 186 -11.25 5.20 4.48
N MET A 187 -10.91 4.10 3.78
CA MET A 187 -9.77 3.98 2.86
C MET A 187 -10.18 4.00 1.37
N LEU A 188 -11.49 3.95 1.05
CA LEU A 188 -11.93 4.02 -0.34
C LEU A 188 -11.87 5.46 -0.86
N PRO A 189 -11.30 5.71 -2.07
CA PRO A 189 -11.19 7.04 -2.66
C PRO A 189 -12.54 7.58 -3.17
N LEU A 190 -13.64 6.87 -2.96
CA LEU A 190 -14.97 7.28 -3.39
C LEU A 190 -15.34 8.60 -2.72
N ARG A 191 -15.18 9.69 -3.43
CA ARG A 191 -15.82 10.96 -3.12
C ARG A 191 -17.31 10.70 -3.16
N THR A 192 -17.96 10.79 -2.01
CA THR A 192 -19.38 10.58 -1.86
C THR A 192 -20.17 11.38 -2.89
N LEU A 193 -20.83 10.69 -3.80
CA LEU A 193 -21.98 11.16 -4.58
C LEU A 193 -23.19 11.53 -3.68
N ARG A 194 -22.97 11.82 -2.41
CA ARG A 194 -23.99 12.12 -1.42
C ARG A 194 -23.90 13.58 -0.92
N ARG A 195 -23.68 14.50 -1.86
CA ARG A 195 -23.90 15.94 -1.59
C ARG A 195 -24.96 16.48 -2.53
N GLY A 196 -26.18 15.94 -2.40
CA GLY A 196 -27.29 16.40 -3.20
C GLY A 196 -28.60 15.91 -2.63
N LYS A 197 -29.01 16.42 -1.46
CA LYS A 197 -30.41 16.57 -1.02
C LYS A 197 -30.46 17.22 0.37
N HIS A 198 -30.04 18.45 0.44
CA HIS A 198 -30.69 19.41 1.32
C HIS A 198 -31.23 20.49 0.40
N SER A 199 -32.42 20.23 -0.13
CA SER A 199 -33.34 21.25 -0.54
C SER A 199 -33.77 21.94 0.74
N PRO A 200 -33.60 23.24 0.92
CA PRO A 200 -34.28 23.96 1.99
C PRO A 200 -35.75 23.97 1.62
N ALA A 201 -36.51 23.08 2.27
CA ALA A 201 -37.96 23.15 2.23
C ALA A 201 -38.41 24.50 2.80
N GLY A 202 -39.04 25.25 1.92
CA GLY A 202 -40.04 26.28 2.13
C GLY A 202 -40.04 27.02 3.49
N GLU A 203 -39.38 28.12 3.50
CA GLU A 203 -39.70 29.21 4.40
C GLU A 203 -41.15 29.67 4.09
N ARG A 204 -42.11 29.13 4.83
CA ARG A 204 -43.47 29.66 4.80
C ARG A 204 -43.45 31.01 5.54
N THR A 205 -43.45 32.07 4.76
CA THR A 205 -43.77 33.41 5.20
C THR A 205 -45.19 33.41 5.76
N THR A 206 -45.33 33.32 7.05
CA THR A 206 -46.57 33.66 7.74
C THR A 206 -46.61 35.16 7.91
N THR A 207 -47.38 35.81 7.04
CA THR A 207 -47.75 37.23 7.17
C THR A 207 -48.57 37.42 8.46
N PRO A 208 -48.23 38.33 9.36
CA PRO A 208 -49.05 38.64 10.49
C PRO A 208 -50.26 39.44 10.03
N LEU A 209 -51.45 38.93 10.30
CA LEU A 209 -52.71 39.72 10.20
C LEU A 209 -52.72 40.79 11.31
N THR A 210 -52.73 42.01 10.92
CA THR A 210 -53.03 43.17 11.81
C THR A 210 -54.45 43.07 12.27
N PRO A 211 -54.79 43.27 13.58
CA PRO A 211 -56.14 43.39 14.04
C PRO A 211 -56.62 44.86 13.80
N GLU A 212 -57.72 45.02 13.05
CA GLU A 212 -58.48 46.22 12.99
C GLU A 212 -59.11 46.49 14.34
N SER A 213 -58.98 47.75 14.83
CA SER A 213 -59.69 48.27 16.00
C SER A 213 -61.07 48.76 15.61
N PRO A 214 -62.15 48.46 16.35
CA PRO A 214 -63.43 49.04 16.18
C PRO A 214 -63.51 50.41 16.88
N SER A 215 -64.09 51.35 16.21
CA SER A 215 -64.55 52.64 16.70
C SER A 215 -65.71 52.54 17.63
#